data_c72fb7da2a5c0415f0cab4298160a9a1
#
_entry.id   c72fb7da2a5c0415f0cab4298160a9a1
#
_cell.length_a   1.000
_cell.length_b   1.000
_cell.length_c   1.000
_cell.angle_alpha   90.00
_cell.angle_beta   90.00
_cell.angle_gamma   90.00
#
_symmetry.space_group_name_H-M   'P 1'
#
loop_
_entity.id
_entity.type
_entity.pdbx_description
1 polymer ?
#
loop_
_entity_poly.entity_id
_entity_poly.type
_entity_poly.pdbx_seq_one_letter_code
_entity_poly.pdbx_strand_id
1 'polypeptide(L)'
;MEKNWFNHLGQYDTHMDIWGGENFELSFRVWMCGGSLEILPCSRVGHVFRKRHPYDFPEGNALTYIKNTRRAAEVWMDEYKQYYYSARPSAQGKVFGSIAERMALRRKLNCKPFRWYMENVYPELRIPEQEAVSSLLKQGDLCLETRGTEGLVLAECRGLGANRPQSQKWELVEPFIRQHDLCLAISAFTAGSKVKMESCSTKEPRQRWRPKGPALQHMVSGLCLDSQTPAGPPAITQCRPQVASQSWLPQLIT
;
A
#
# COMPACT_ATOMS: atom_id res chain seq x y z
N MET A 1 24.57 -18.45 -9.96
CA MET A 1 23.72 -17.90 -11.03
C MET A 1 24.32 -18.27 -12.37
N GLU A 2 23.51 -18.66 -13.33
CA GLU A 2 23.97 -18.95 -14.69
C GLU A 2 24.46 -17.66 -15.35
N LYS A 3 25.60 -17.72 -16.09
CA LYS A 3 26.30 -16.54 -16.62
C LYS A 3 25.47 -15.76 -17.63
N ASN A 4 24.78 -16.42 -18.56
CA ASN A 4 23.98 -15.75 -19.57
C ASN A 4 22.76 -15.05 -18.95
N TRP A 5 22.18 -15.70 -17.93
CA TRP A 5 21.08 -15.11 -17.17
C TRP A 5 21.53 -13.86 -16.40
N PHE A 6 22.70 -13.91 -15.74
CA PHE A 6 23.28 -12.76 -15.06
C PHE A 6 23.52 -11.59 -16.01
N ASN A 7 24.06 -11.87 -17.20
CA ASN A 7 24.27 -10.85 -18.23
C ASN A 7 22.94 -10.32 -18.78
N HIS A 8 21.97 -11.19 -19.03
CA HIS A 8 20.61 -10.82 -19.49
C HIS A 8 19.93 -9.89 -18.50
N LEU A 9 20.05 -10.14 -17.22
CA LEU A 9 19.52 -9.30 -16.15
C LEU A 9 20.29 -7.99 -15.94
N GLY A 10 21.37 -7.72 -16.68
CA GLY A 10 22.12 -6.47 -16.61
C GLY A 10 23.13 -6.38 -15.46
N GLN A 11 23.61 -7.53 -14.97
CA GLN A 11 24.69 -7.65 -13.96
C GLN A 11 24.36 -6.89 -12.66
N TYR A 12 25.37 -6.37 -11.98
CA TYR A 12 25.16 -5.51 -10.81
C TYR A 12 24.84 -4.06 -11.20
N ASP A 13 24.18 -3.33 -10.32
CA ASP A 13 24.04 -1.88 -10.42
C ASP A 13 25.38 -1.22 -10.11
N THR A 14 26.09 -0.78 -11.16
CA THR A 14 27.44 -0.19 -11.06
C THR A 14 27.46 1.17 -10.37
N HIS A 15 26.30 1.76 -10.07
CA HIS A 15 26.20 3.00 -9.29
C HIS A 15 26.00 2.75 -7.79
N MET A 16 25.92 1.49 -7.36
CA MET A 16 26.04 1.13 -5.95
C MET A 16 27.51 1.11 -5.54
N ASP A 17 27.78 1.59 -4.35
CA ASP A 17 29.14 1.71 -3.82
C ASP A 17 29.42 0.63 -2.78
N ILE A 18 30.62 0.15 -2.75
CA ILE A 18 31.32 -0.64 -1.73
C ILE A 18 30.50 -1.81 -1.15
N TRP A 19 29.43 -1.54 -0.38
CA TRP A 19 28.72 -2.56 0.37
C TRP A 19 27.31 -2.14 0.73
N GLY A 20 26.39 -3.12 0.71
CA GLY A 20 25.02 -3.03 1.23
C GLY A 20 23.98 -2.67 0.19
N GLY A 21 22.84 -3.33 0.24
CA GLY A 21 21.70 -3.09 -0.66
C GLY A 21 21.71 -3.89 -1.96
N GLU A 22 22.88 -4.36 -2.41
CA GLU A 22 23.02 -5.15 -3.65
C GLU A 22 22.26 -6.48 -3.61
N ASN A 23 22.16 -7.09 -2.44
CA ASN A 23 21.42 -8.32 -2.23
C ASN A 23 19.90 -8.13 -2.46
N PHE A 24 19.33 -7.03 -1.99
CA PHE A 24 17.92 -6.70 -2.24
C PHE A 24 17.69 -6.37 -3.72
N GLU A 25 18.55 -5.54 -4.31
CA GLU A 25 18.47 -5.16 -5.72
C GLU A 25 18.49 -6.39 -6.63
N LEU A 26 19.46 -7.27 -6.41
CA LEU A 26 19.60 -8.49 -7.19
C LEU A 26 18.41 -9.43 -6.99
N SER A 27 17.94 -9.61 -5.75
CA SER A 27 16.77 -10.44 -5.44
C SER A 27 15.52 -9.95 -6.15
N PHE A 28 15.18 -8.68 -6.00
CA PHE A 28 13.99 -8.11 -6.64
C PHE A 28 14.07 -8.25 -8.16
N ARG A 29 15.21 -7.93 -8.75
CA ARG A 29 15.42 -8.01 -10.19
C ARG A 29 15.31 -9.45 -10.70
N VAL A 30 15.92 -10.43 -10.02
CA VAL A 30 15.81 -11.84 -10.44
C VAL A 30 14.35 -12.27 -10.44
N TRP A 31 13.64 -12.10 -9.35
CA TRP A 31 12.26 -12.55 -9.21
C TRP A 31 11.30 -11.79 -10.12
N MET A 32 11.37 -10.48 -10.13
CA MET A 32 10.43 -9.64 -10.89
C MET A 32 10.63 -9.75 -12.39
N CYS A 33 11.83 -10.12 -12.85
CA CYS A 33 12.14 -10.22 -14.27
C CYS A 33 12.09 -11.68 -14.79
N GLY A 34 11.46 -12.59 -14.06
CA GLY A 34 11.11 -13.94 -14.54
C GLY A 34 12.07 -15.05 -14.14
N GLY A 35 13.02 -14.78 -13.23
CA GLY A 35 13.89 -15.79 -12.64
C GLY A 35 13.40 -16.32 -11.31
N SER A 36 14.25 -17.12 -10.66
CA SER A 36 14.05 -17.61 -9.29
C SER A 36 15.37 -17.65 -8.53
N LEU A 37 15.28 -17.61 -7.21
CA LEU A 37 16.41 -17.83 -6.29
C LEU A 37 16.10 -19.04 -5.44
N GLU A 38 17.08 -19.95 -5.35
CA GLU A 38 16.95 -21.21 -4.64
C GLU A 38 18.09 -21.36 -3.64
N ILE A 39 17.79 -21.97 -2.50
CA ILE A 39 18.78 -22.37 -1.51
C ILE A 39 19.15 -23.83 -1.79
N LEU A 40 20.42 -24.08 -2.08
CA LEU A 40 20.95 -25.42 -2.27
C LEU A 40 21.66 -25.86 -0.96
N PRO A 41 21.05 -26.69 -0.11
CA PRO A 41 21.60 -27.02 1.21
C PRO A 41 22.96 -27.73 1.16
N CYS A 42 23.26 -28.39 0.05
CA CYS A 42 24.55 -29.07 -0.15
C CYS A 42 25.67 -28.12 -0.60
N SER A 43 25.33 -26.92 -1.09
CA SER A 43 26.31 -25.89 -1.48
C SER A 43 26.66 -25.03 -0.28
N ARG A 44 27.72 -25.39 0.42
CA ARG A 44 28.11 -24.73 1.67
C ARG A 44 29.34 -23.88 1.45
N VAL A 45 29.23 -22.58 1.76
CA VAL A 45 30.34 -21.62 1.74
C VAL A 45 30.46 -20.99 3.13
N GLY A 46 31.66 -21.05 3.69
CA GLY A 46 31.95 -20.40 4.98
C GLY A 46 32.16 -18.91 4.83
N HIS A 47 31.62 -18.12 5.77
CA HIS A 47 31.87 -16.70 5.88
C HIS A 47 32.64 -16.41 7.18
N VAL A 48 33.81 -15.77 7.05
CA VAL A 48 34.60 -15.31 8.21
C VAL A 48 34.08 -13.94 8.61
N PHE A 49 33.31 -13.88 9.70
CA PHE A 49 32.85 -12.61 10.26
C PHE A 49 33.99 -11.81 10.88
N ARG A 50 34.02 -10.53 10.59
CA ARG A 50 35.04 -9.59 11.09
C ARG A 50 34.36 -8.54 11.97
N LYS A 51 35.10 -8.07 12.99
CA LYS A 51 34.65 -6.99 13.88
C LYS A 51 34.59 -5.62 13.19
N ARG A 52 35.38 -5.45 12.11
CA ARG A 52 35.41 -4.23 11.29
C ARG A 52 35.50 -4.59 9.82
N HIS A 53 34.97 -3.73 8.96
CA HIS A 53 35.14 -3.87 7.53
C HIS A 53 36.62 -3.74 7.15
N PRO A 54 37.12 -4.54 6.20
CA PRO A 54 38.52 -4.47 5.76
C PRO A 54 38.80 -3.33 4.77
N TYR A 55 37.80 -2.47 4.52
CA TYR A 55 37.86 -1.36 3.58
C TYR A 55 37.20 -0.12 4.19
N ASP A 56 37.59 1.04 3.68
CA ASP A 56 37.09 2.33 4.14
C ASP A 56 35.81 2.74 3.39
N PHE A 57 35.00 3.54 4.06
CA PHE A 57 33.83 4.19 3.49
C PHE A 57 34.07 5.71 3.46
N PRO A 58 34.45 6.29 2.31
CA PRO A 58 34.82 7.72 2.24
C PRO A 58 33.71 8.66 2.75
N GLU A 59 32.43 8.34 2.47
CA GLU A 59 31.27 9.11 2.94
C GLU A 59 30.67 8.55 4.24
N GLY A 60 31.30 7.55 4.83
CA GLY A 60 30.78 6.81 5.97
C GLY A 60 29.83 5.68 5.59
N ASN A 61 29.88 4.59 6.37
CA ASN A 61 29.12 3.36 6.14
C ASN A 61 27.60 3.64 6.01
N ALA A 62 27.05 4.45 6.90
CA ALA A 62 25.62 4.73 6.93
C ALA A 62 25.12 5.42 5.63
N LEU A 63 25.87 6.39 5.11
CA LEU A 63 25.50 7.09 3.87
C LEU A 63 25.63 6.19 2.64
N THR A 64 26.70 5.40 2.56
CA THR A 64 26.88 4.41 1.49
C THR A 64 25.73 3.42 1.46
N TYR A 65 25.36 2.86 2.62
CA TYR A 65 24.22 1.94 2.73
C TYR A 65 22.90 2.59 2.35
N ILE A 66 22.65 3.83 2.78
CA ILE A 66 21.44 4.60 2.41
C ILE A 66 21.39 4.84 0.90
N LYS A 67 22.50 5.26 0.28
CA LYS A 67 22.58 5.45 -1.17
C LYS A 67 22.17 4.19 -1.92
N ASN A 68 22.78 3.06 -1.59
CA ASN A 68 22.52 1.79 -2.26
C ASN A 68 21.09 1.30 -2.04
N THR A 69 20.58 1.33 -0.80
CA THR A 69 19.24 0.87 -0.49
C THR A 69 18.16 1.77 -1.08
N ARG A 70 18.40 3.09 -1.18
CA ARG A 70 17.52 4.00 -1.92
C ARG A 70 17.43 3.64 -3.40
N ARG A 71 18.55 3.33 -4.04
CA ARG A 71 18.56 2.89 -5.45
C ARG A 71 17.69 1.67 -5.64
N ALA A 72 17.83 0.66 -4.76
CA ALA A 72 16.99 -0.53 -4.80
C ALA A 72 15.51 -0.20 -4.61
N ALA A 73 15.17 0.65 -3.64
CA ALA A 73 13.79 1.05 -3.36
C ALA A 73 13.17 1.84 -4.53
N GLU A 74 13.88 2.84 -5.07
CA GLU A 74 13.39 3.71 -6.14
C GLU A 74 13.21 2.98 -7.47
N VAL A 75 14.05 1.98 -7.77
CA VAL A 75 13.95 1.21 -9.03
C VAL A 75 12.93 0.10 -8.93
N TRP A 76 12.83 -0.61 -7.79
CA TRP A 76 12.13 -1.89 -7.73
C TRP A 76 10.87 -1.91 -6.90
N MET A 77 10.75 -1.04 -5.87
CA MET A 77 9.66 -1.16 -4.90
C MET A 77 8.37 -0.42 -5.28
N ASP A 78 8.32 0.26 -6.40
CA ASP A 78 7.16 1.04 -6.86
C ASP A 78 6.59 1.94 -5.73
N GLU A 79 5.28 1.93 -5.49
CA GLU A 79 4.63 2.64 -4.39
C GLU A 79 5.06 2.12 -3.00
N TYR A 80 5.52 0.89 -2.90
CA TYR A 80 5.94 0.28 -1.62
C TYR A 80 7.25 0.89 -1.07
N LYS A 81 7.98 1.67 -1.84
CA LYS A 81 9.15 2.43 -1.35
C LYS A 81 8.82 3.37 -0.19
N GLN A 82 7.56 3.77 -0.04
CA GLN A 82 7.12 4.56 1.12
C GLN A 82 7.40 3.85 2.45
N TYR A 83 7.28 2.51 2.50
CA TYR A 83 7.59 1.73 3.71
C TYR A 83 9.08 1.75 4.03
N TYR A 84 9.94 1.74 3.01
CA TYR A 84 11.37 1.95 3.20
C TYR A 84 11.65 3.32 3.83
N TYR A 85 11.02 4.38 3.34
CA TYR A 85 11.20 5.73 3.89
C TYR A 85 10.56 5.90 5.27
N SER A 86 9.46 5.25 5.55
CA SER A 86 8.85 5.24 6.89
C SER A 86 9.74 4.54 7.91
N ALA A 87 10.33 3.40 7.53
CA ALA A 87 11.27 2.68 8.40
C ALA A 87 12.63 3.38 8.54
N ARG A 88 13.00 4.22 7.59
CA ARG A 88 14.29 4.94 7.56
C ARG A 88 14.11 6.40 7.10
N PRO A 89 13.52 7.26 7.94
CA PRO A 89 13.29 8.67 7.59
C PRO A 89 14.57 9.43 7.23
N SER A 90 15.71 9.04 7.82
CA SER A 90 17.03 9.64 7.52
C SER A 90 17.50 9.43 6.08
N ALA A 91 16.87 8.55 5.31
CA ALA A 91 17.14 8.34 3.90
C ALA A 91 16.49 9.39 3.00
N GLN A 92 15.43 10.07 3.47
CA GLN A 92 14.77 11.11 2.70
C GLN A 92 15.75 12.25 2.37
N GLY A 93 15.67 12.76 1.13
CA GLY A 93 16.53 13.85 0.69
C GLY A 93 18.01 13.51 0.43
N LYS A 94 18.48 12.29 0.76
CA LYS A 94 19.88 11.90 0.48
C LYS A 94 20.09 11.61 -1.00
N VAL A 95 21.26 11.97 -1.51
CA VAL A 95 21.63 11.72 -2.90
C VAL A 95 21.85 10.22 -3.14
N PHE A 96 21.36 9.70 -4.27
CA PHE A 96 21.53 8.28 -4.67
C PHE A 96 21.94 8.10 -6.15
N GLY A 97 22.22 9.20 -6.85
CA GLY A 97 22.62 9.20 -8.26
C GLY A 97 21.49 8.88 -9.23
N SER A 98 21.79 8.88 -10.53
CA SER A 98 20.81 8.56 -11.57
C SER A 98 20.42 7.08 -11.52
N ILE A 99 19.12 6.81 -11.68
CA ILE A 99 18.55 5.46 -11.82
C ILE A 99 18.00 5.22 -13.24
N ALA A 100 18.21 6.16 -14.16
CA ALA A 100 17.62 6.12 -15.51
C ALA A 100 17.96 4.82 -16.26
N GLU A 101 19.21 4.37 -16.17
CA GLU A 101 19.67 3.13 -16.79
C GLU A 101 18.95 1.90 -16.21
N ARG A 102 18.81 1.82 -14.88
CA ARG A 102 18.14 0.70 -14.22
C ARG A 102 16.64 0.70 -14.51
N MET A 103 16.00 1.85 -14.57
CA MET A 103 14.60 1.97 -15.01
C MET A 103 14.41 1.57 -16.47
N ALA A 104 15.35 1.91 -17.35
CA ALA A 104 15.34 1.47 -18.74
C ALA A 104 15.50 -0.05 -18.86
N LEU A 105 16.43 -0.63 -18.10
CA LEU A 105 16.62 -2.09 -18.01
C LEU A 105 15.35 -2.80 -17.53
N ARG A 106 14.72 -2.33 -16.45
CA ARG A 106 13.48 -2.87 -15.92
C ARG A 106 12.37 -2.89 -16.98
N ARG A 107 12.21 -1.81 -17.73
CA ARG A 107 11.24 -1.72 -18.85
C ARG A 107 11.60 -2.68 -19.98
N LYS A 108 12.89 -2.71 -20.41
CA LYS A 108 13.38 -3.60 -21.48
C LYS A 108 13.10 -5.07 -21.17
N LEU A 109 13.28 -5.49 -19.91
CA LEU A 109 13.05 -6.86 -19.46
C LEU A 109 11.58 -7.15 -19.18
N ASN A 110 10.70 -6.15 -19.30
CA ASN A 110 9.26 -6.29 -18.99
C ASN A 110 9.01 -6.90 -17.61
N CYS A 111 9.73 -6.42 -16.60
CA CYS A 111 9.67 -6.98 -15.24
C CYS A 111 8.31 -6.73 -14.60
N LYS A 112 7.88 -7.67 -13.77
CA LYS A 112 6.63 -7.60 -12.99
C LYS A 112 6.68 -6.42 -12.00
N PRO A 113 5.52 -5.86 -11.58
CA PRO A 113 5.46 -4.85 -10.52
C PRO A 113 5.81 -5.44 -9.16
N PHE A 114 6.22 -4.61 -8.21
CA PHE A 114 6.58 -5.06 -6.86
C PHE A 114 5.40 -5.69 -6.12
N ARG A 115 4.17 -5.27 -6.40
CA ARG A 115 2.96 -5.93 -5.90
C ARG A 115 2.94 -7.42 -6.24
N TRP A 116 3.30 -7.78 -7.49
CA TRP A 116 3.40 -9.17 -7.90
C TRP A 116 4.42 -9.95 -7.05
N TYR A 117 5.58 -9.32 -6.74
CA TYR A 117 6.59 -9.91 -5.86
C TYR A 117 6.01 -10.22 -4.47
N MET A 118 5.29 -9.25 -3.89
CA MET A 118 4.64 -9.41 -2.59
C MET A 118 3.58 -10.52 -2.58
N GLU A 119 2.82 -10.66 -3.65
CA GLU A 119 1.72 -11.63 -3.73
C GLU A 119 2.18 -13.05 -4.08
N ASN A 120 3.29 -13.21 -4.82
CA ASN A 120 3.69 -14.49 -5.41
C ASN A 120 5.03 -15.02 -4.88
N VAL A 121 5.93 -14.17 -4.41
CA VAL A 121 7.25 -14.56 -3.93
C VAL A 121 7.32 -14.56 -2.42
N TYR A 122 6.76 -13.54 -1.78
CA TYR A 122 6.79 -13.41 -0.33
C TYR A 122 5.42 -13.00 0.25
N PRO A 123 4.38 -13.83 0.09
CA PRO A 123 3.02 -13.51 0.54
C PRO A 123 2.88 -13.42 2.07
N GLU A 124 3.84 -13.98 2.83
CA GLU A 124 3.86 -13.89 4.29
C GLU A 124 4.36 -12.54 4.80
N LEU A 125 5.02 -11.74 3.95
CA LEU A 125 5.47 -10.41 4.34
C LEU A 125 4.27 -9.50 4.55
N ARG A 126 3.97 -9.27 5.82
CA ARG A 126 2.95 -8.29 6.20
C ARG A 126 3.51 -6.90 6.00
N ILE A 127 2.86 -6.13 5.15
CA ILE A 127 3.10 -4.68 5.07
C ILE A 127 2.67 -4.12 6.43
N PRO A 128 3.51 -3.31 7.12
CA PRO A 128 3.03 -2.55 8.27
C PRO A 128 1.76 -1.83 7.82
N GLU A 129 0.65 -2.11 8.47
CA GLU A 129 -0.56 -1.34 8.20
C GLU A 129 -0.14 0.13 8.28
N GLN A 130 -0.35 0.89 7.20
CA GLN A 130 -0.36 2.33 7.35
C GLN A 130 -1.23 2.56 8.57
N GLU A 131 -0.71 3.27 9.59
CA GLU A 131 -1.59 3.73 10.68
C GLU A 131 -2.80 4.29 9.98
N ALA A 132 -3.88 3.55 10.04
CA ALA A 132 -5.04 3.83 9.21
C ALA A 132 -5.51 5.18 9.67
N VAL A 133 -5.31 6.17 8.83
CA VAL A 133 -5.63 7.54 9.20
C VAL A 133 -7.13 7.56 9.40
N SER A 134 -7.50 7.64 10.66
CA SER A 134 -8.92 7.71 11.02
C SER A 134 -9.52 8.96 10.42
N SER A 135 -10.56 8.79 9.65
CA SER A 135 -11.29 9.85 8.99
C SER A 135 -12.75 9.83 9.41
N LEU A 136 -13.39 10.98 9.35
CA LEU A 136 -14.84 11.06 9.36
C LEU A 136 -15.34 11.01 7.93
N LEU A 137 -16.38 10.24 7.66
CA LEU A 137 -17.14 10.32 6.41
C LEU A 137 -18.32 11.26 6.64
N LYS A 138 -18.19 12.48 6.16
CA LYS A 138 -19.13 13.59 6.44
C LYS A 138 -19.99 13.95 5.24
N GLN A 139 -21.24 14.35 5.56
CA GLN A 139 -22.13 15.10 4.67
C GLN A 139 -22.70 16.28 5.46
N GLY A 140 -22.21 17.50 5.22
CA GLY A 140 -22.53 18.66 6.07
C GLY A 140 -22.13 18.43 7.52
N ASP A 141 -23.04 18.51 8.45
CA ASP A 141 -22.83 18.28 9.88
C ASP A 141 -23.10 16.85 10.33
N LEU A 142 -23.47 15.97 9.39
CA LEU A 142 -23.72 14.56 9.66
C LEU A 142 -22.52 13.69 9.31
N CYS A 143 -22.28 12.68 10.12
CA CYS A 143 -21.24 11.66 9.97
C CYS A 143 -21.85 10.28 9.76
N LEU A 144 -21.21 9.48 8.92
CA LEU A 144 -21.53 8.05 8.81
C LEU A 144 -21.17 7.35 10.14
N GLU A 145 -22.12 6.66 10.73
CA GLU A 145 -22.00 6.03 12.03
C GLU A 145 -22.50 4.58 12.00
N THR A 146 -21.77 3.69 12.70
CA THR A 146 -22.24 2.34 12.98
C THR A 146 -23.04 2.31 14.29
N ARG A 147 -24.25 1.74 14.26
CA ARG A 147 -25.12 1.59 15.45
C ARG A 147 -25.53 0.14 15.63
N GLY A 148 -24.73 -0.64 16.32
CA GLY A 148 -25.05 -1.99 16.75
C GLY A 148 -25.99 -2.75 15.78
N THR A 149 -27.21 -3.05 16.24
CA THR A 149 -28.23 -3.75 15.45
C THR A 149 -28.91 -2.90 14.36
N GLU A 150 -28.87 -1.57 14.45
CA GLU A 150 -29.47 -0.66 13.46
C GLU A 150 -28.63 -0.55 12.18
N GLY A 151 -27.36 -0.98 12.24
CA GLY A 151 -26.44 -0.95 11.10
C GLY A 151 -25.80 0.43 10.89
N LEU A 152 -25.83 0.92 9.65
CA LEU A 152 -25.21 2.19 9.25
C LEU A 152 -26.26 3.30 9.15
N VAL A 153 -25.96 4.44 9.78
CA VAL A 153 -26.84 5.62 9.77
C VAL A 153 -26.01 6.90 9.57
N LEU A 154 -26.64 8.00 9.16
CA LEU A 154 -26.10 9.33 9.32
C LEU A 154 -26.56 9.91 10.67
N ALA A 155 -25.64 10.41 11.45
CA ALA A 155 -25.91 11.05 12.74
C ALA A 155 -25.04 12.29 12.90
N GLU A 156 -25.40 13.16 13.82
CA GLU A 156 -24.56 14.34 14.15
C GLU A 156 -23.12 13.92 14.45
N CYS A 157 -22.16 14.66 13.88
CA CYS A 157 -20.76 14.44 14.17
C CYS A 157 -20.45 14.80 15.61
N ARG A 158 -19.99 13.84 16.41
CA ARG A 158 -19.77 14.01 17.86
C ARG A 158 -18.28 14.06 18.20
N GLY A 159 -17.95 14.83 19.23
CA GLY A 159 -16.62 14.94 19.78
C GLY A 159 -15.62 15.69 18.89
N LEU A 160 -14.41 15.91 19.42
CA LEU A 160 -13.29 16.57 18.72
C LEU A 160 -12.03 15.72 18.88
N GLY A 161 -11.20 15.66 17.84
CA GLY A 161 -9.91 14.95 17.88
C GLY A 161 -10.04 13.50 18.35
N ALA A 162 -9.20 13.08 19.28
CA ALA A 162 -9.16 11.72 19.84
C ALA A 162 -10.44 11.31 20.59
N ASN A 163 -11.22 12.29 21.09
CA ASN A 163 -12.45 12.02 21.89
C ASN A 163 -13.68 11.72 21.03
N ARG A 164 -13.53 11.53 19.73
CA ARG A 164 -14.62 11.13 18.85
C ARG A 164 -15.02 9.68 19.08
N PRO A 165 -16.32 9.33 19.00
CA PRO A 165 -16.77 7.95 19.17
C PRO A 165 -16.20 7.05 18.07
N GLN A 166 -15.79 5.85 18.42
CA GLN A 166 -15.25 4.87 17.46
C GLN A 166 -16.24 4.53 16.34
N SER A 167 -17.56 4.56 16.65
CA SER A 167 -18.62 4.33 15.67
C SER A 167 -18.65 5.33 14.49
N GLN A 168 -17.96 6.48 14.61
CA GLN A 168 -17.83 7.50 13.56
C GLN A 168 -16.42 7.58 12.96
N LYS A 169 -15.46 6.79 13.46
CA LYS A 169 -14.08 6.75 12.93
C LYS A 169 -13.95 5.71 11.85
N TRP A 170 -13.52 6.12 10.68
CA TRP A 170 -13.36 5.26 9.51
C TRP A 170 -11.92 5.23 9.04
N GLU A 171 -11.47 4.07 8.66
CA GLU A 171 -10.17 3.86 8.03
C GLU A 171 -10.39 3.65 6.53
N LEU A 172 -9.80 4.56 5.73
CA LEU A 172 -9.83 4.47 4.27
C LEU A 172 -8.51 3.84 3.80
N VAL A 173 -8.50 2.53 3.65
CA VAL A 173 -7.34 1.75 3.19
C VAL A 173 -7.75 0.98 1.94
N GLU A 174 -7.51 1.56 0.76
CA GLU A 174 -7.92 0.93 -0.50
C GLU A 174 -7.51 -0.55 -0.58
N PRO A 175 -8.43 -1.41 -0.97
CA PRO A 175 -9.78 -1.15 -1.49
C PRO A 175 -10.87 -1.13 -0.39
N PHE A 176 -10.54 -0.95 0.87
CA PHE A 176 -11.46 -1.07 2.00
C PHE A 176 -11.82 0.27 2.62
N ILE A 177 -13.06 0.36 3.08
CA ILE A 177 -13.55 1.34 4.05
C ILE A 177 -13.90 0.51 5.29
N ARG A 178 -13.21 0.71 6.41
CA ARG A 178 -13.32 -0.20 7.55
C ARG A 178 -13.37 0.50 8.91
N GLN A 179 -13.82 -0.24 9.90
CA GLN A 179 -13.68 0.04 11.33
C GLN A 179 -13.13 -1.24 11.98
N HIS A 180 -11.90 -1.21 12.48
CA HIS A 180 -11.19 -2.38 12.99
C HIS A 180 -11.13 -3.53 11.95
N ASP A 181 -11.69 -4.69 12.29
CA ASP A 181 -11.77 -5.88 11.45
C ASP A 181 -13.06 -5.98 10.61
N LEU A 182 -13.93 -4.97 10.67
CA LEU A 182 -15.15 -4.89 9.89
C LEU A 182 -15.00 -3.92 8.71
N CYS A 183 -15.38 -4.39 7.53
CA CYS A 183 -15.35 -3.64 6.29
C CYS A 183 -16.75 -3.29 5.80
N LEU A 184 -16.88 -2.12 5.19
CA LEU A 184 -18.10 -1.70 4.52
C LEU A 184 -18.35 -2.59 3.30
N ALA A 185 -19.48 -3.25 3.26
CA ALA A 185 -19.88 -4.16 2.19
C ALA A 185 -21.24 -3.80 1.64
N ILE A 186 -21.46 -4.06 0.35
CA ILE A 186 -22.78 -3.98 -0.27
C ILE A 186 -23.54 -5.30 -0.10
N SER A 187 -24.85 -5.25 0.06
CA SER A 187 -25.68 -6.46 0.16
C SER A 187 -25.85 -7.16 -1.20
N ALA A 188 -25.90 -6.41 -2.29
CA ALA A 188 -25.95 -6.90 -3.68
C ALA A 188 -25.36 -5.86 -4.64
N PHE A 189 -25.04 -6.26 -5.88
CA PHE A 189 -24.41 -5.38 -6.88
C PHE A 189 -25.39 -4.49 -7.66
N THR A 190 -26.64 -4.40 -7.21
CA THR A 190 -27.70 -3.63 -7.87
C THR A 190 -27.96 -2.31 -7.16
N ALA A 191 -28.40 -1.29 -7.92
CA ALA A 191 -28.77 0.00 -7.36
C ALA A 191 -29.92 -0.14 -6.34
N GLY A 192 -29.84 0.61 -5.24
CA GLY A 192 -30.74 0.50 -4.09
C GLY A 192 -30.30 -0.52 -3.04
N SER A 193 -29.27 -1.31 -3.30
CA SER A 193 -28.75 -2.27 -2.33
C SER A 193 -28.14 -1.56 -1.12
N LYS A 194 -28.54 -2.01 0.06
CA LYS A 194 -28.06 -1.47 1.34
C LYS A 194 -26.59 -1.81 1.56
N VAL A 195 -25.91 -0.98 2.32
CA VAL A 195 -24.57 -1.24 2.83
C VAL A 195 -24.62 -1.74 4.26
N LYS A 196 -23.64 -2.55 4.64
CA LYS A 196 -23.53 -3.17 5.96
C LYS A 196 -22.06 -3.38 6.32
N MET A 197 -21.80 -3.68 7.59
CA MET A 197 -20.46 -4.06 8.07
C MET A 197 -20.35 -5.59 8.08
N GLU A 198 -19.27 -6.11 7.50
CA GLU A 198 -18.93 -7.54 7.50
C GLU A 198 -17.44 -7.72 7.82
N SER A 199 -17.04 -8.87 8.31
CA SER A 199 -15.61 -9.18 8.52
C SER A 199 -14.81 -8.94 7.24
N CYS A 200 -13.68 -8.24 7.34
CA CYS A 200 -12.86 -7.89 6.19
C CYS A 200 -12.31 -9.13 5.50
N SER A 201 -12.38 -9.16 4.18
CA SER A 201 -11.83 -10.24 3.37
C SER A 201 -11.28 -9.72 2.05
N THR A 202 -10.02 -10.02 1.77
CA THR A 202 -9.37 -9.65 0.50
C THR A 202 -9.96 -10.36 -0.72
N LYS A 203 -10.70 -11.44 -0.49
CA LYS A 203 -11.37 -12.21 -1.55
C LYS A 203 -12.82 -11.77 -1.80
N GLU A 204 -13.36 -10.87 -0.95
CA GLU A 204 -14.77 -10.46 -1.03
C GLU A 204 -14.93 -9.24 -1.95
N PRO A 205 -15.53 -9.41 -3.14
CA PRO A 205 -15.71 -8.31 -4.09
C PRO A 205 -16.71 -7.25 -3.63
N ARG A 206 -17.62 -7.57 -2.69
CA ARG A 206 -18.61 -6.65 -2.14
C ARG A 206 -18.03 -5.59 -1.21
N GLN A 207 -16.76 -5.70 -0.83
CA GLN A 207 -16.06 -4.80 0.08
C GLN A 207 -15.08 -3.86 -0.63
N ARG A 208 -15.10 -3.78 -1.97
CA ARG A 208 -14.10 -3.05 -2.74
C ARG A 208 -14.58 -1.66 -3.13
N TRP A 209 -13.96 -0.67 -2.54
CA TRP A 209 -14.28 0.75 -2.70
C TRP A 209 -13.08 1.55 -3.19
N ARG A 210 -13.37 2.66 -3.86
CA ARG A 210 -12.36 3.67 -4.24
C ARG A 210 -12.96 5.08 -4.19
N PRO A 211 -12.14 6.10 -3.93
CA PRO A 211 -12.59 7.48 -4.08
C PRO A 211 -12.83 7.79 -5.58
N LYS A 212 -13.87 8.58 -5.85
CA LYS A 212 -14.18 9.12 -7.17
C LYS A 212 -14.63 10.57 -7.01
N GLY A 213 -13.66 11.49 -7.01
CA GLY A 213 -13.90 12.87 -6.59
C GLY A 213 -14.43 12.90 -5.15
N PRO A 214 -15.56 13.57 -4.87
CA PRO A 214 -16.15 13.59 -3.54
C PRO A 214 -16.93 12.31 -3.20
N ALA A 215 -17.18 11.42 -4.16
CA ALA A 215 -17.95 10.19 -3.97
C ALA A 215 -17.06 9.00 -3.60
N LEU A 216 -17.67 8.00 -2.95
CA LEU A 216 -17.08 6.70 -2.71
C LEU A 216 -17.74 5.69 -3.66
N GLN A 217 -16.99 5.20 -4.64
CA GLN A 217 -17.49 4.27 -5.66
C GLN A 217 -17.14 2.84 -5.31
N HIS A 218 -18.14 1.97 -5.35
CA HIS A 218 -17.92 0.53 -5.29
C HIS A 218 -17.31 0.02 -6.60
N MET A 219 -16.13 -0.59 -6.52
CA MET A 219 -15.28 -0.87 -7.69
C MET A 219 -15.90 -1.85 -8.69
N VAL A 220 -16.64 -2.87 -8.19
CA VAL A 220 -17.19 -3.93 -9.05
C VAL A 220 -18.51 -3.52 -9.68
N SER A 221 -19.44 -2.91 -8.92
CA SER A 221 -20.74 -2.48 -9.46
C SER A 221 -20.68 -1.15 -10.19
N GLY A 222 -19.64 -0.33 -9.94
CA GLY A 222 -19.55 1.02 -10.47
C GLY A 222 -20.53 2.03 -9.83
N LEU A 223 -21.33 1.61 -8.84
CA LEU A 223 -22.29 2.44 -8.12
C LEU A 223 -21.62 3.22 -6.99
N CYS A 224 -22.23 4.31 -6.54
CA CYS A 224 -21.71 5.16 -5.49
C CYS A 224 -22.48 5.02 -4.18
N LEU A 225 -21.77 5.13 -3.06
CA LEU A 225 -22.38 5.22 -1.74
C LEU A 225 -23.28 6.46 -1.65
N ASP A 226 -24.52 6.27 -1.26
CA ASP A 226 -25.56 7.29 -1.21
C ASP A 226 -26.29 7.20 0.13
N SER A 227 -26.40 8.29 0.83
CA SER A 227 -27.18 8.35 2.08
C SER A 227 -28.67 8.26 1.85
N GLN A 228 -29.13 8.59 0.65
CA GLN A 228 -30.52 8.73 0.21
C GLN A 228 -31.32 9.73 1.05
N THR A 229 -31.39 9.49 2.34
CA THR A 229 -31.98 10.40 3.32
C THR A 229 -31.21 10.29 4.64
N PRO A 230 -31.12 11.37 5.46
CA PRO A 230 -30.44 11.31 6.76
C PRO A 230 -31.02 10.26 7.74
N ALA A 231 -32.27 9.86 7.56
CA ALA A 231 -32.98 8.94 8.46
C ALA A 231 -32.94 7.47 8.01
N GLY A 232 -32.44 7.18 6.78
CA GLY A 232 -32.40 5.82 6.24
C GLY A 232 -30.98 5.22 6.27
N PRO A 233 -30.89 3.90 6.15
CA PRO A 233 -29.58 3.26 5.96
C PRO A 233 -29.00 3.65 4.60
N PRO A 234 -27.70 3.96 4.52
CA PRO A 234 -27.03 4.20 3.25
C PRO A 234 -27.15 3.02 2.29
N ALA A 235 -27.20 3.33 1.00
CA ALA A 235 -27.31 2.35 -0.08
C ALA A 235 -26.35 2.71 -1.20
N ILE A 236 -26.25 1.88 -2.23
CA ILE A 236 -25.52 2.21 -3.45
C ILE A 236 -26.50 2.61 -4.57
N THR A 237 -26.20 3.69 -5.28
CA THR A 237 -27.01 4.18 -6.39
C THR A 237 -26.12 4.57 -7.58
N GLN A 238 -26.72 4.91 -8.72
CA GLN A 238 -25.97 5.45 -9.84
C GLN A 238 -25.15 6.68 -9.41
N CYS A 239 -23.86 6.70 -9.75
CA CYS A 239 -23.03 7.85 -9.46
C CYS A 239 -23.53 9.09 -10.21
N ARG A 240 -23.86 10.14 -9.48
CA ARG A 240 -24.31 11.42 -10.02
C ARG A 240 -23.38 12.53 -9.54
N PRO A 241 -22.76 13.28 -10.44
CA PRO A 241 -21.90 14.40 -10.04
C PRO A 241 -22.72 15.47 -9.27
N GLN A 242 -22.10 16.05 -8.26
CA GLN A 242 -22.67 17.16 -7.46
C GLN A 242 -23.93 16.85 -6.65
N VAL A 243 -24.26 15.59 -6.43
CA VAL A 243 -25.36 15.21 -5.53
C VAL A 243 -24.86 15.15 -4.10
N ALA A 244 -25.44 15.94 -3.22
CA ALA A 244 -25.02 16.07 -1.81
C ALA A 244 -25.04 14.72 -1.07
N SER A 245 -26.05 13.87 -1.32
CA SER A 245 -26.17 12.54 -0.69
C SER A 245 -25.08 11.52 -1.11
N GLN A 246 -24.30 11.83 -2.15
CA GLN A 246 -23.17 11.02 -2.61
C GLN A 246 -21.80 11.70 -2.34
N SER A 247 -21.80 12.91 -1.77
CA SER A 247 -20.58 13.65 -1.45
C SER A 247 -20.12 13.29 -0.04
N TRP A 248 -19.08 12.46 0.04
CA TRP A 248 -18.46 12.00 1.27
C TRP A 248 -17.09 12.64 1.40
N LEU A 249 -17.00 13.73 2.15
CA LEU A 249 -15.73 14.42 2.39
C LEU A 249 -15.00 13.71 3.53
N PRO A 250 -13.91 12.99 3.27
CA PRO A 250 -13.08 12.44 4.33
C PRO A 250 -12.42 13.60 5.08
N GLN A 251 -12.73 13.73 6.35
CA GLN A 251 -12.03 14.67 7.23
C GLN A 251 -11.09 13.90 8.13
N LEU A 252 -9.79 14.15 7.99
CA LEU A 252 -8.78 13.55 8.85
C LEU A 252 -9.06 13.90 10.31
N ILE A 253 -8.96 12.91 11.19
CA ILE A 253 -9.01 13.13 12.63
C ILE A 253 -7.57 13.38 13.07
N THR A 254 -7.24 14.63 13.32
CA THR A 254 -5.95 15.05 13.88
C THR A 254 -6.00 15.03 15.39
#